data_3732e3365cb66e440dad20c8a6bdf722
#
_entry.id   3732e3365cb66e440dad20c8a6bdf722
#
_cell.length_a   1.000
_cell.length_b   1.000
_cell.length_c   1.000
_cell.angle_alpha   90.00
_cell.angle_beta   90.00
_cell.angle_gamma   90.00
#
_symmetry.space_group_name_H-M   'P 1'
#
loop_
_entity.id
_entity.type
_entity.pdbx_description
1 polymer ?
#
loop_
_entity_poly.entity_id
_entity_poly.type
_entity_poly.pdbx_seq_one_letter_code
_entity_poly.pdbx_strand_id
1 'polypeptide(L)'
;MIALQKPVRPATGGEPAGAPLFYIRGMVHMQKIFLNYDQQIEKLKNEKNLLINNEAYAKEILKQTSYYSLIGGYKDISKNPTTKKYKDGTSFEDIVELYYFDELLRQLFLRYLIKVENGIKSQVSYYFTEKNGENQKEYLDTSNYNYSGKKNQRDIDRLIKILEGYVTKPTDYHYINHSQKKYGNVPLWVLTNALTFGNISKMYMLLPQDIQIKVSRNYQCVNEKQMVSILTVLVKFRNVCAHGERLFTYRTADSIPDLPIHRKLKIAQKGSQYVNGKNDLFSVVIALRYMLNDQWYREFIKELKALIDKYLKKHDSISEQELYEKMGFPENWRKITRYRKQ
;
A
#
# COMPACT_ATOMS: atom_id res chain seq x y z
N MET A 1 -23.45 -31.27 -1.29
CA MET A 1 -22.50 -32.38 -1.58
C MET A 1 -22.20 -32.36 -3.08
N ILE A 2 -21.03 -31.88 -3.47
CA ILE A 2 -20.58 -31.83 -4.87
C ILE A 2 -19.66 -33.04 -5.06
N ALA A 3 -20.08 -34.00 -5.87
CA ALA A 3 -19.32 -35.19 -6.16
C ALA A 3 -18.08 -34.86 -7.01
N LEU A 4 -16.90 -35.17 -6.48
CA LEU A 4 -15.63 -35.10 -7.20
C LEU A 4 -15.54 -36.30 -8.15
N GLN A 5 -15.57 -36.04 -9.46
CA GLN A 5 -15.28 -37.07 -10.48
C GLN A 5 -13.76 -37.34 -10.52
N LYS A 6 -13.40 -38.61 -10.55
CA LYS A 6 -12.00 -39.07 -10.65
C LYS A 6 -11.38 -38.65 -12.00
N PRO A 7 -10.05 -38.39 -12.05
CA PRO A 7 -9.37 -38.01 -13.27
C PRO A 7 -9.36 -39.14 -14.29
N VAL A 8 -9.70 -38.83 -15.55
CA VAL A 8 -9.58 -39.72 -16.70
C VAL A 8 -8.08 -39.79 -17.11
N ARG A 9 -7.49 -40.97 -17.11
CA ARG A 9 -6.14 -41.18 -17.64
C ARG A 9 -6.19 -41.29 -19.17
N PRO A 10 -5.39 -40.56 -19.93
CA PRO A 10 -5.23 -40.82 -21.35
C PRO A 10 -4.35 -42.04 -21.58
N ALA A 11 -4.65 -42.80 -22.62
CA ALA A 11 -3.92 -43.99 -23.06
C ALA A 11 -2.53 -43.63 -23.60
N THR A 12 -1.58 -44.47 -23.26
CA THR A 12 -0.19 -44.67 -23.70
C THR A 12 0.28 -43.94 -24.97
N GLY A 13 1.30 -43.07 -24.83
CA GLY A 13 2.15 -42.52 -25.89
C GLY A 13 3.01 -41.42 -25.29
N GLY A 14 4.30 -41.68 -25.10
CA GLY A 14 5.24 -40.89 -24.28
C GLY A 14 5.42 -39.45 -24.70
N GLU A 15 4.95 -38.58 -23.86
CA GLU A 15 5.40 -37.19 -23.73
C GLU A 15 5.59 -36.86 -22.22
N PRO A 16 6.48 -35.91 -21.85
CA PRO A 16 6.75 -35.63 -20.44
C PRO A 16 5.48 -35.11 -19.75
N ALA A 17 5.22 -35.63 -18.56
CA ALA A 17 4.01 -35.40 -17.78
C ALA A 17 3.65 -33.91 -17.62
N GLY A 18 2.72 -33.44 -18.44
CA GLY A 18 2.06 -32.16 -18.27
C GLY A 18 1.24 -32.12 -16.95
N ALA A 19 1.12 -30.98 -16.37
CA ALA A 19 0.33 -30.75 -15.13
C ALA A 19 -1.10 -31.26 -15.29
N PRO A 20 -1.70 -31.92 -14.27
CA PRO A 20 -3.07 -32.42 -14.35
C PRO A 20 -4.07 -31.28 -14.58
N LEU A 21 -5.00 -31.49 -15.51
CA LEU A 21 -6.05 -30.56 -15.90
C LEU A 21 -7.35 -30.87 -15.14
N PHE A 22 -7.95 -29.88 -14.52
CA PHE A 22 -9.27 -29.97 -13.92
C PHE A 22 -10.27 -29.09 -14.66
N TYR A 23 -11.42 -29.64 -14.99
CA TYR A 23 -12.52 -28.93 -15.63
C TYR A 23 -13.54 -28.43 -14.62
N ILE A 24 -13.71 -27.10 -14.48
CA ILE A 24 -14.81 -26.48 -13.77
C ILE A 24 -15.50 -25.49 -14.72
N ARG A 25 -16.75 -25.77 -15.10
CA ARG A 25 -17.57 -24.92 -15.99
C ARG A 25 -16.92 -24.55 -17.34
N GLY A 26 -16.29 -25.53 -18.01
CA GLY A 26 -15.74 -25.30 -19.35
C GLY A 26 -14.41 -24.53 -19.41
N MET A 27 -13.82 -24.15 -18.28
CA MET A 27 -12.48 -23.57 -18.21
C MET A 27 -11.45 -24.64 -17.83
N VAL A 28 -10.38 -24.73 -18.62
CA VAL A 28 -9.22 -25.56 -18.29
C VAL A 28 -8.36 -24.82 -17.26
N HIS A 29 -8.39 -25.26 -16.02
CA HIS A 29 -7.51 -24.72 -14.98
C HIS A 29 -6.22 -25.54 -14.91
N MET A 30 -5.10 -24.91 -15.28
CA MET A 30 -3.77 -25.50 -15.05
C MET A 30 -3.46 -25.44 -13.55
N GLN A 31 -3.28 -26.58 -12.92
CA GLN A 31 -2.88 -26.67 -11.53
C GLN A 31 -1.41 -26.19 -11.38
N LYS A 32 -1.16 -25.31 -10.40
CA LYS A 32 0.21 -24.97 -10.02
C LYS A 32 0.84 -26.16 -9.30
N ILE A 33 1.91 -26.71 -9.88
CA ILE A 33 2.67 -27.83 -9.30
C ILE A 33 3.67 -27.25 -8.28
N PHE A 34 3.82 -27.94 -7.15
CA PHE A 34 4.88 -27.66 -6.20
C PHE A 34 6.25 -28.00 -6.84
N LEU A 35 7.22 -27.08 -6.67
CA LEU A 35 8.61 -27.25 -7.04
C LEU A 35 9.49 -27.07 -5.81
N ASN A 36 10.41 -27.99 -5.54
CA ASN A 36 11.43 -27.80 -4.54
C ASN A 36 12.42 -26.70 -4.96
N TYR A 37 13.31 -26.28 -4.07
CA TYR A 37 14.21 -25.14 -4.36
C TYR A 37 15.14 -25.42 -5.57
N ASP A 38 15.63 -26.63 -5.72
CA ASP A 38 16.51 -26.99 -6.85
C ASP A 38 15.74 -26.93 -8.17
N GLN A 39 14.53 -27.46 -8.20
CA GLN A 39 13.63 -27.37 -9.36
C GLN A 39 13.21 -25.92 -9.68
N GLN A 40 13.05 -25.07 -8.66
CA GLN A 40 12.79 -23.64 -8.87
C GLN A 40 13.98 -22.94 -9.53
N ILE A 41 15.20 -23.23 -9.09
CA ILE A 41 16.44 -22.70 -9.65
C ILE A 41 16.62 -23.18 -11.09
N GLU A 42 16.47 -24.47 -11.34
CA GLU A 42 16.54 -25.06 -12.68
C GLU A 42 15.54 -24.41 -13.65
N LYS A 43 14.31 -24.23 -13.20
CA LYS A 43 13.26 -23.53 -13.97
C LYS A 43 13.64 -22.09 -14.30
N LEU A 44 14.23 -21.36 -13.37
CA LEU A 44 14.67 -19.97 -13.59
C LEU A 44 15.79 -19.92 -14.62
N LYS A 45 16.76 -20.83 -14.58
CA LYS A 45 17.86 -20.91 -15.53
C LYS A 45 17.37 -21.34 -16.92
N ASN A 46 16.73 -22.50 -17.01
CA ASN A 46 16.47 -23.17 -18.27
C ASN A 46 15.24 -22.65 -19.01
N GLU A 47 14.15 -22.35 -18.27
CA GLU A 47 12.90 -21.87 -18.89
C GLU A 47 12.79 -20.35 -18.95
N LYS A 48 13.40 -19.62 -17.98
CA LYS A 48 13.22 -18.19 -17.83
C LYS A 48 14.42 -17.34 -18.25
N ASN A 49 15.54 -17.97 -18.62
CA ASN A 49 16.76 -17.29 -19.05
C ASN A 49 17.34 -16.35 -17.96
N LEU A 50 17.30 -16.79 -16.69
CA LEU A 50 17.86 -16.01 -15.58
C LEU A 50 19.27 -16.52 -15.28
N LEU A 51 20.26 -15.64 -15.24
CA LEU A 51 21.61 -16.00 -14.84
C LEU A 51 21.63 -16.24 -13.32
N ILE A 52 22.10 -17.42 -12.91
CA ILE A 52 22.29 -17.78 -11.51
C ILE A 52 23.72 -18.27 -11.33
N ASN A 53 24.60 -17.40 -10.88
CA ASN A 53 26.03 -17.69 -10.73
C ASN A 53 26.32 -18.50 -9.46
N ASN A 54 25.50 -18.31 -8.43
CA ASN A 54 25.65 -18.99 -7.13
C ASN A 54 24.31 -19.62 -6.72
N GLU A 55 24.14 -20.91 -7.02
CA GLU A 55 22.90 -21.64 -6.70
C GLU A 55 22.69 -21.82 -5.20
N ALA A 56 23.77 -21.96 -4.40
CA ALA A 56 23.65 -22.07 -2.96
C ALA A 56 23.10 -20.77 -2.35
N TYR A 57 23.59 -19.62 -2.82
CA TYR A 57 23.06 -18.32 -2.45
C TYR A 57 21.60 -18.14 -2.88
N ALA A 58 21.28 -18.51 -4.13
CA ALA A 58 19.90 -18.40 -4.63
C ALA A 58 18.92 -19.27 -3.81
N LYS A 59 19.34 -20.47 -3.44
CA LYS A 59 18.56 -21.39 -2.60
C LYS A 59 18.31 -20.81 -1.21
N GLU A 60 19.32 -20.18 -0.60
CA GLU A 60 19.18 -19.56 0.71
C GLU A 60 18.22 -18.35 0.68
N ILE A 61 18.34 -17.49 -0.32
CA ILE A 61 17.42 -16.38 -0.52
C ILE A 61 15.98 -16.86 -0.75
N LEU A 62 15.76 -17.90 -1.56
CA LEU A 62 14.44 -18.46 -1.81
C LEU A 62 13.80 -19.08 -0.55
N LYS A 63 14.59 -19.60 0.39
CA LYS A 63 14.09 -20.06 1.70
C LYS A 63 13.57 -18.89 2.54
N GLN A 64 14.26 -17.75 2.53
CA GLN A 64 13.94 -16.58 3.35
C GLN A 64 12.79 -15.75 2.77
N THR A 65 12.72 -15.59 1.43
CA THR A 65 11.82 -14.64 0.77
C THR A 65 10.68 -15.28 0.00
N SER A 66 10.67 -16.57 -0.21
CA SER A 66 9.80 -17.36 -1.10
C SER A 66 9.91 -16.99 -2.60
N TYR A 67 9.71 -17.99 -3.44
CA TYR A 67 9.67 -17.81 -4.90
C TYR A 67 8.59 -16.83 -5.36
N TYR A 68 7.41 -16.86 -4.72
CA TYR A 68 6.31 -16.01 -5.11
C TYR A 68 6.60 -14.52 -4.82
N SER A 69 7.11 -14.23 -3.63
CA SER A 69 7.40 -12.84 -3.21
C SER A 69 8.54 -12.24 -4.03
N LEU A 70 9.63 -12.99 -4.21
CA LEU A 70 10.81 -12.51 -4.93
C LEU A 70 10.57 -12.51 -6.45
N ILE A 71 10.39 -13.69 -7.04
CA ILE A 71 10.32 -13.82 -8.49
C ILE A 71 8.97 -13.34 -9.03
N GLY A 72 7.86 -13.73 -8.40
CA GLY A 72 6.52 -13.27 -8.79
C GLY A 72 6.35 -11.76 -8.70
N GLY A 73 6.95 -11.15 -7.69
CA GLY A 73 6.85 -9.72 -7.42
C GLY A 73 7.66 -8.84 -8.37
N TYR A 74 8.88 -9.25 -8.75
CA TYR A 74 9.85 -8.36 -9.41
C TYR A 74 10.24 -8.75 -10.84
N LYS A 75 9.63 -9.80 -11.38
CA LYS A 75 9.92 -10.34 -12.72
C LYS A 75 9.69 -9.37 -13.88
N ASP A 76 8.73 -8.45 -13.75
CA ASP A 76 8.21 -7.68 -14.90
C ASP A 76 9.11 -6.54 -15.35
N ILE A 77 10.13 -6.20 -14.57
CA ILE A 77 11.11 -5.16 -14.92
C ILE A 77 12.12 -5.68 -15.93
N SER A 78 12.64 -6.87 -15.67
CA SER A 78 13.73 -7.44 -16.47
C SER A 78 13.25 -8.49 -17.48
N LYS A 79 11.93 -8.56 -17.77
CA LYS A 79 11.37 -9.51 -18.74
C LYS A 79 11.06 -8.87 -20.07
N ASN A 80 11.36 -9.64 -21.11
CA ASN A 80 10.84 -9.35 -22.44
C ASN A 80 9.32 -9.60 -22.45
N PRO A 81 8.49 -8.63 -22.83
CA PRO A 81 7.04 -8.73 -22.79
C PRO A 81 6.48 -9.82 -23.74
N THR A 82 7.20 -10.13 -24.84
CA THR A 82 6.78 -11.11 -25.84
C THR A 82 7.15 -12.53 -25.42
N THR A 83 8.43 -12.79 -25.12
CA THR A 83 8.93 -14.12 -24.80
C THR A 83 8.64 -14.56 -23.37
N LYS A 84 8.30 -13.63 -22.48
CA LYS A 84 8.13 -13.84 -21.02
C LYS A 84 9.41 -14.39 -20.34
N LYS A 85 10.55 -14.37 -21.03
CA LYS A 85 11.87 -14.67 -20.48
C LYS A 85 12.55 -13.41 -19.97
N TYR A 86 13.53 -13.53 -19.09
CA TYR A 86 14.35 -12.42 -18.68
C TYR A 86 15.20 -11.92 -19.85
N LYS A 87 15.51 -10.63 -19.87
CA LYS A 87 16.43 -10.01 -20.83
C LYS A 87 17.81 -10.66 -20.64
N ASP A 88 18.57 -10.78 -21.72
CA ASP A 88 19.93 -11.33 -21.66
C ASP A 88 20.79 -10.53 -20.67
N GLY A 89 21.58 -11.23 -19.89
CA GLY A 89 22.43 -10.65 -18.86
C GLY A 89 21.74 -10.41 -17.51
N THR A 90 20.39 -10.56 -17.40
CA THR A 90 19.72 -10.40 -16.11
C THR A 90 20.12 -11.53 -15.16
N SER A 91 20.63 -11.17 -13.99
CA SER A 91 21.03 -12.10 -12.93
C SER A 91 19.96 -12.25 -11.83
N PHE A 92 20.07 -13.31 -11.05
CA PHE A 92 19.26 -13.51 -9.85
C PHE A 92 19.53 -12.42 -8.83
N GLU A 93 20.79 -12.00 -8.71
CA GLU A 93 21.25 -10.93 -7.85
C GLU A 93 20.57 -9.59 -8.17
N ASP A 94 20.34 -9.25 -9.45
CA ASP A 94 19.60 -8.04 -9.85
C ASP A 94 18.17 -8.02 -9.29
N ILE A 95 17.51 -9.18 -9.28
CA ILE A 95 16.15 -9.30 -8.73
C ILE A 95 16.17 -9.15 -7.22
N VAL A 96 17.16 -9.75 -6.54
CA VAL A 96 17.33 -9.66 -5.08
C VAL A 96 17.61 -8.22 -4.65
N GLU A 97 18.47 -7.52 -5.37
CA GLU A 97 18.80 -6.12 -5.05
C GLU A 97 17.60 -5.18 -5.26
N LEU A 98 16.79 -5.43 -6.28
CA LEU A 98 15.54 -4.69 -6.47
C LEU A 98 14.52 -4.98 -5.36
N TYR A 99 14.45 -6.24 -4.88
CA TYR A 99 13.64 -6.61 -3.73
C TYR A 99 14.05 -5.86 -2.46
N TYR A 100 15.36 -5.79 -2.17
CA TYR A 100 15.88 -5.04 -1.03
C TYR A 100 15.72 -3.54 -1.19
N PHE A 101 15.87 -3.00 -2.40
CA PHE A 101 15.55 -1.60 -2.67
C PHE A 101 14.09 -1.28 -2.34
N ASP A 102 13.15 -2.13 -2.76
CA ASP A 102 11.72 -1.95 -2.47
C ASP A 102 11.41 -2.13 -0.98
N GLU A 103 12.15 -3.01 -0.27
CA GLU A 103 12.06 -3.12 1.19
C GLU A 103 12.46 -1.81 1.89
N LEU A 104 13.57 -1.21 1.49
CA LEU A 104 14.00 0.09 2.01
C LEU A 104 13.01 1.21 1.66
N LEU A 105 12.39 1.18 0.47
CA LEU A 105 11.29 2.08 0.12
C LEU A 105 10.11 1.91 1.08
N ARG A 106 9.66 0.67 1.34
CA ARG A 106 8.55 0.39 2.29
C ARG A 106 8.85 0.95 3.67
N GLN A 107 10.07 0.75 4.19
CA GLN A 107 10.48 1.28 5.50
C GLN A 107 10.45 2.80 5.53
N LEU A 108 10.96 3.45 4.49
CA LEU A 108 10.96 4.90 4.36
C LEU A 108 9.53 5.46 4.32
N PHE A 109 8.71 4.95 3.42
CA PHE A 109 7.34 5.43 3.27
C PHE A 109 6.50 5.15 4.52
N LEU A 110 6.59 3.96 5.11
CA LEU A 110 5.86 3.58 6.32
C LEU A 110 6.11 4.55 7.47
N ARG A 111 7.37 4.94 7.69
CA ARG A 111 7.74 5.89 8.75
C ARG A 111 7.01 7.23 8.62
N TYR A 112 6.88 7.77 7.42
CA TYR A 112 6.20 9.04 7.20
C TYR A 112 4.68 8.89 7.10
N LEU A 113 4.17 7.76 6.63
CA LEU A 113 2.74 7.45 6.66
C LEU A 113 2.22 7.31 8.10
N ILE A 114 2.99 6.72 9.02
CA ILE A 114 2.65 6.68 10.45
C ILE A 114 2.59 8.09 11.06
N LYS A 115 3.45 9.02 10.65
CA LYS A 115 3.35 10.43 11.11
C LYS A 115 2.03 11.07 10.69
N VAL A 116 1.57 10.82 9.46
CA VAL A 116 0.27 11.28 8.98
C VAL A 116 -0.86 10.60 9.77
N GLU A 117 -0.81 9.28 9.92
CA GLU A 117 -1.79 8.50 10.68
C GLU A 117 -1.98 9.08 12.08
N ASN A 118 -0.87 9.31 12.81
CA ASN A 118 -0.91 9.85 14.17
C ASN A 118 -1.47 11.29 14.21
N GLY A 119 -1.12 12.13 13.24
CA GLY A 119 -1.67 13.47 13.11
C GLY A 119 -3.20 13.47 12.93
N ILE A 120 -3.69 12.58 12.05
CA ILE A 120 -5.13 12.43 11.82
C ILE A 120 -5.85 11.89 13.07
N LYS A 121 -5.28 10.87 13.75
CA LYS A 121 -5.82 10.35 15.02
C LYS A 121 -5.98 11.45 16.06
N SER A 122 -4.95 12.25 16.25
CA SER A 122 -4.96 13.37 17.21
C SER A 122 -6.02 14.40 16.87
N GLN A 123 -6.08 14.85 15.61
CA GLN A 123 -6.99 15.92 15.21
C GLN A 123 -8.46 15.46 15.17
N VAL A 124 -8.73 14.25 14.68
CA VAL A 124 -10.08 13.68 14.67
C VAL A 124 -10.59 13.53 16.10
N SER A 125 -9.80 12.97 17.01
CA SER A 125 -10.20 12.82 18.41
C SER A 125 -10.41 14.18 19.09
N TYR A 126 -9.53 15.15 18.84
CA TYR A 126 -9.65 16.48 19.41
C TYR A 126 -10.96 17.19 19.00
N TYR A 127 -11.19 17.35 17.69
CA TYR A 127 -12.35 18.09 17.21
C TYR A 127 -13.68 17.36 17.39
N PHE A 128 -13.65 16.01 17.40
CA PHE A 128 -14.83 15.24 17.78
C PHE A 128 -15.21 15.48 19.24
N THR A 129 -14.22 15.38 20.15
CA THR A 129 -14.45 15.58 21.58
C THR A 129 -14.80 17.04 21.92
N GLU A 130 -14.17 18.00 21.25
CA GLU A 130 -14.52 19.42 21.43
C GLU A 130 -16.00 19.70 21.15
N LYS A 131 -16.60 18.99 20.20
CA LYS A 131 -18.02 19.19 19.82
C LYS A 131 -18.98 18.34 20.64
N ASN A 132 -18.64 17.09 20.90
CA ASN A 132 -19.59 16.09 21.42
C ASN A 132 -19.31 15.67 22.86
N GLY A 133 -18.15 16.04 23.43
CA GLY A 133 -17.74 15.65 24.79
C GLY A 133 -16.84 14.43 24.83
N GLU A 134 -16.32 14.14 26.03
CA GLU A 134 -15.31 13.11 26.29
C GLU A 134 -15.86 11.72 26.60
N ASN A 135 -17.20 11.61 26.76
CA ASN A 135 -17.80 10.34 27.12
C ASN A 135 -17.76 9.34 25.96
N GLN A 136 -17.42 8.09 26.24
CA GLN A 136 -17.41 7.03 25.22
C GLN A 136 -18.76 6.83 24.53
N LYS A 137 -19.88 7.16 25.15
CA LYS A 137 -21.21 7.11 24.56
C LYS A 137 -21.33 7.99 23.33
N GLU A 138 -20.60 9.13 23.31
CA GLU A 138 -20.70 10.08 22.21
C GLU A 138 -20.19 9.51 20.87
N TYR A 139 -19.05 8.82 20.87
CA TYR A 139 -18.55 8.21 19.63
C TYR A 139 -19.22 6.86 19.28
N LEU A 140 -20.02 6.32 20.19
CA LEU A 140 -20.88 5.15 19.95
C LEU A 140 -22.30 5.55 19.52
N ASP A 141 -22.67 6.84 19.62
CA ASP A 141 -23.95 7.33 19.17
C ASP A 141 -23.94 7.62 17.66
N THR A 142 -24.82 6.95 16.90
CA THR A 142 -24.96 7.12 15.45
C THR A 142 -25.35 8.54 15.06
N SER A 143 -26.03 9.29 15.93
CA SER A 143 -26.46 10.68 15.69
C SER A 143 -25.31 11.67 15.58
N ASN A 144 -24.13 11.34 16.12
CA ASN A 144 -22.92 12.16 16.04
C ASN A 144 -22.14 11.97 14.72
N TYR A 145 -22.71 11.20 13.77
CA TYR A 145 -22.14 10.98 12.45
C TYR A 145 -23.03 11.52 11.34
N ASN A 146 -22.45 11.74 10.16
CA ASN A 146 -23.16 12.27 9.02
C ASN A 146 -24.00 11.19 8.33
N TYR A 147 -25.31 11.18 8.55
CA TYR A 147 -26.24 10.32 7.84
C TYR A 147 -26.57 10.91 6.47
N SER A 148 -26.20 10.20 5.39
CA SER A 148 -26.51 10.58 4.00
C SER A 148 -27.16 9.47 3.19
N GLY A 149 -27.87 8.56 3.86
CA GLY A 149 -28.60 7.45 3.23
C GLY A 149 -28.17 6.05 3.71
N LYS A 150 -28.86 5.02 3.19
CA LYS A 150 -28.70 3.61 3.65
C LYS A 150 -27.27 3.06 3.57
N LYS A 151 -26.49 3.47 2.57
CA LYS A 151 -25.09 3.01 2.43
C LYS A 151 -24.22 3.60 3.53
N ASN A 152 -24.39 4.87 3.81
CA ASN A 152 -23.67 5.60 4.83
C ASN A 152 -24.02 5.06 6.22
N GLN A 153 -25.31 4.77 6.50
CA GLN A 153 -25.74 4.16 7.75
C GLN A 153 -25.03 2.81 8.01
N ARG A 154 -24.97 1.92 7.02
CA ARG A 154 -24.25 0.65 7.18
C ARG A 154 -22.76 0.84 7.51
N ASP A 155 -22.16 1.87 6.96
CA ASP A 155 -20.75 2.20 7.23
C ASP A 155 -20.58 2.77 8.64
N ILE A 156 -21.51 3.59 9.14
CA ILE A 156 -21.56 4.07 10.52
C ILE A 156 -21.72 2.89 11.47
N ASP A 157 -22.70 2.02 11.24
CA ASP A 157 -22.97 0.85 12.09
C ASP A 157 -21.73 -0.07 12.19
N ARG A 158 -21.02 -0.29 11.08
CA ARG A 158 -19.78 -1.07 11.07
C ARG A 158 -18.68 -0.39 11.87
N LEU A 159 -18.52 0.93 11.73
CA LEU A 159 -17.53 1.68 12.48
C LEU A 159 -17.83 1.58 13.98
N ILE A 160 -19.06 1.87 14.39
CA ILE A 160 -19.47 1.81 15.80
C ILE A 160 -19.25 0.43 16.39
N LYS A 161 -19.61 -0.63 15.67
CA LYS A 161 -19.33 -2.02 16.11
C LYS A 161 -17.85 -2.29 16.35
N ILE A 162 -16.96 -1.69 15.54
CA ILE A 162 -15.50 -1.79 15.74
C ILE A 162 -15.10 -1.03 17.00
N LEU A 163 -15.56 0.22 17.18
CA LEU A 163 -15.24 1.04 18.35
C LEU A 163 -15.76 0.41 19.64
N GLU A 164 -16.99 -0.07 19.61
CA GLU A 164 -17.63 -0.77 20.73
C GLU A 164 -16.84 -2.02 21.15
N GLY A 165 -16.31 -2.78 20.17
CA GLY A 165 -15.51 -3.96 20.42
C GLY A 165 -14.27 -3.71 21.30
N TYR A 166 -13.69 -2.51 21.23
CA TYR A 166 -12.54 -2.12 22.05
C TYR A 166 -12.91 -1.72 23.49
N VAL A 167 -14.13 -1.24 23.72
CA VAL A 167 -14.52 -0.68 25.04
C VAL A 167 -15.41 -1.58 25.85
N THR A 168 -16.07 -2.56 25.22
CA THR A 168 -16.96 -3.51 25.88
C THR A 168 -16.32 -4.86 26.20
N LYS A 169 -15.18 -5.17 25.56
CA LYS A 169 -14.47 -6.46 25.74
C LYS A 169 -13.05 -6.21 26.27
N PRO A 170 -12.50 -7.17 27.04
CA PRO A 170 -11.08 -7.12 27.40
C PRO A 170 -10.22 -7.05 26.14
N THR A 171 -9.18 -6.21 26.17
CA THR A 171 -8.25 -6.00 25.05
C THR A 171 -6.81 -6.14 25.55
N ASP A 172 -5.87 -6.42 24.66
CA ASP A 172 -4.42 -6.41 24.95
C ASP A 172 -3.86 -5.00 25.15
N TYR A 173 -4.67 -3.97 24.91
CA TYR A 173 -4.26 -2.55 25.07
C TYR A 173 -4.41 -2.13 26.54
N HIS A 174 -3.33 -2.19 27.30
CA HIS A 174 -3.31 -1.83 28.72
C HIS A 174 -3.91 -0.46 29.03
N TYR A 175 -3.68 0.55 28.18
CA TYR A 175 -4.20 1.89 28.37
C TYR A 175 -5.73 1.98 28.23
N ILE A 176 -6.36 1.14 27.41
CA ILE A 176 -7.82 1.04 27.31
C ILE A 176 -8.36 0.41 28.58
N ASN A 177 -7.83 -0.75 28.98
CA ASN A 177 -8.24 -1.45 30.19
C ASN A 177 -8.05 -0.56 31.43
N HIS A 178 -6.93 0.18 31.52
CA HIS A 178 -6.69 1.12 32.61
C HIS A 178 -7.73 2.24 32.63
N SER A 179 -8.03 2.86 31.47
CA SER A 179 -9.02 3.93 31.35
C SER A 179 -10.40 3.43 31.79
N GLN A 180 -10.81 2.27 31.31
CA GLN A 180 -12.10 1.65 31.68
C GLN A 180 -12.17 1.34 33.19
N LYS A 181 -11.11 0.73 33.75
CA LYS A 181 -11.08 0.35 35.18
C LYS A 181 -11.06 1.54 36.11
N LYS A 182 -10.28 2.58 35.76
CA LYS A 182 -10.06 3.74 36.65
C LYS A 182 -11.18 4.78 36.54
N TYR A 183 -11.69 5.00 35.31
CA TYR A 183 -12.63 6.10 35.04
C TYR A 183 -14.01 5.65 34.58
N GLY A 184 -14.22 4.34 34.34
CA GLY A 184 -15.46 3.80 33.76
C GLY A 184 -15.74 4.34 32.34
N ASN A 185 -14.72 4.90 31.70
CA ASN A 185 -14.83 5.62 30.43
C ASN A 185 -13.53 5.49 29.63
N VAL A 186 -13.63 5.36 28.33
CA VAL A 186 -12.48 5.38 27.39
C VAL A 186 -12.66 6.55 26.44
N PRO A 187 -12.06 7.72 26.70
CA PRO A 187 -12.16 8.86 25.82
C PRO A 187 -11.63 8.58 24.42
N LEU A 188 -12.14 9.25 23.38
CA LEU A 188 -11.77 9.00 22.00
C LEU A 188 -10.26 9.15 21.75
N TRP A 189 -9.58 10.12 22.38
CA TRP A 189 -8.12 10.28 22.24
C TRP A 189 -7.29 9.15 22.84
N VAL A 190 -7.87 8.34 23.74
CA VAL A 190 -7.28 7.09 24.23
C VAL A 190 -7.54 5.99 23.22
N LEU A 191 -8.79 5.81 22.78
CA LEU A 191 -9.22 4.77 21.87
C LEU A 191 -8.51 4.85 20.51
N THR A 192 -8.30 6.04 19.95
CA THR A 192 -7.70 6.22 18.63
C THR A 192 -6.31 5.60 18.51
N ASN A 193 -5.56 5.41 19.61
CA ASN A 193 -4.27 4.74 19.59
C ASN A 193 -4.37 3.25 19.21
N ALA A 194 -5.48 2.60 19.51
CA ALA A 194 -5.74 1.20 19.13
C ALA A 194 -6.31 1.08 17.70
N LEU A 195 -6.86 2.15 17.14
CA LEU A 195 -7.48 2.10 15.82
C LEU A 195 -6.42 2.01 14.71
N THR A 196 -6.74 1.26 13.66
CA THR A 196 -5.95 1.25 12.43
C THR A 196 -6.11 2.56 11.66
N PHE A 197 -5.17 2.84 10.74
CA PHE A 197 -5.30 4.00 9.85
C PHE A 197 -6.57 3.93 9.00
N GLY A 198 -6.99 2.71 8.60
CA GLY A 198 -8.26 2.50 7.90
C GLY A 198 -9.47 2.91 8.73
N ASN A 199 -9.50 2.55 10.02
CA ASN A 199 -10.61 2.89 10.91
C ASN A 199 -10.71 4.40 11.13
N ILE A 200 -9.60 5.08 11.38
CA ILE A 200 -9.61 6.53 11.59
C ILE A 200 -9.92 7.33 10.32
N SER A 201 -9.43 6.86 9.16
CA SER A 201 -9.78 7.43 7.85
C SER A 201 -11.29 7.28 7.57
N LYS A 202 -11.85 6.10 7.88
CA LYS A 202 -13.28 5.85 7.75
C LYS A 202 -14.09 6.70 8.71
N MET A 203 -13.65 6.83 9.97
CA MET A 203 -14.27 7.72 10.94
C MET A 203 -14.28 9.15 10.41
N TYR A 204 -13.15 9.71 9.97
CA TYR A 204 -13.07 11.06 9.40
C TYR A 204 -14.09 11.26 8.26
N MET A 205 -14.22 10.29 7.34
CA MET A 205 -15.16 10.36 6.21
C MET A 205 -16.63 10.40 6.69
N LEU A 206 -16.94 9.78 7.82
CA LEU A 206 -18.30 9.68 8.36
C LEU A 206 -18.64 10.80 9.34
N LEU A 207 -17.66 11.65 9.74
CA LEU A 207 -17.92 12.78 10.62
C LEU A 207 -18.79 13.85 9.96
N PRO A 208 -19.54 14.65 10.73
CA PRO A 208 -20.19 15.86 10.24
C PRO A 208 -19.21 16.81 9.54
N GLN A 209 -19.69 17.52 8.52
CA GLN A 209 -18.86 18.36 7.67
C GLN A 209 -18.10 19.46 8.45
N ASP A 210 -18.72 20.03 9.49
CA ASP A 210 -18.08 21.05 10.32
C ASP A 210 -16.81 20.51 11.02
N ILE A 211 -16.83 19.27 11.52
CA ILE A 211 -15.64 18.62 12.09
C ILE A 211 -14.62 18.32 10.99
N GLN A 212 -15.07 17.79 9.84
CA GLN A 212 -14.18 17.52 8.70
C GLN A 212 -13.44 18.80 8.25
N ILE A 213 -14.14 19.95 8.20
CA ILE A 213 -13.55 21.25 7.85
C ILE A 213 -12.52 21.67 8.91
N LYS A 214 -12.82 21.54 10.21
CA LYS A 214 -11.86 21.88 11.28
C LYS A 214 -10.58 21.05 11.17
N VAL A 215 -10.68 19.75 10.92
CA VAL A 215 -9.52 18.88 10.71
C VAL A 215 -8.74 19.29 9.44
N SER A 216 -9.43 19.47 8.31
CA SER A 216 -8.74 19.78 7.04
C SER A 216 -8.02 21.13 7.05
N ARG A 217 -8.51 22.13 7.79
CA ARG A 217 -7.87 23.45 7.95
C ARG A 217 -6.47 23.41 8.56
N ASN A 218 -6.10 22.33 9.23
CA ASN A 218 -4.73 22.13 9.72
C ASN A 218 -3.73 21.77 8.58
N TYR A 219 -4.24 21.50 7.37
CA TYR A 219 -3.45 21.14 6.21
C TYR A 219 -3.61 22.17 5.11
N GLN A 220 -2.50 22.78 4.69
CA GLN A 220 -2.53 23.84 3.67
C GLN A 220 -3.01 23.28 2.32
N CYS A 221 -3.94 23.99 1.67
CA CYS A 221 -4.41 23.68 0.31
C CYS A 221 -5.13 22.34 0.17
N VAL A 222 -5.72 21.82 1.23
CA VAL A 222 -6.53 20.60 1.23
C VAL A 222 -7.88 20.90 1.89
N ASN A 223 -8.98 20.73 1.15
CA ASN A 223 -10.31 20.80 1.72
C ASN A 223 -10.78 19.44 2.25
N GLU A 224 -11.93 19.40 2.92
CA GLU A 224 -12.46 18.19 3.56
C GLU A 224 -12.70 17.03 2.56
N LYS A 225 -13.19 17.33 1.35
CA LYS A 225 -13.43 16.31 0.31
C LYS A 225 -12.13 15.76 -0.26
N GLN A 226 -11.18 16.65 -0.52
CA GLN A 226 -9.84 16.26 -0.97
C GLN A 226 -9.12 15.40 0.06
N MET A 227 -9.28 15.72 1.35
CA MET A 227 -8.69 14.95 2.43
C MET A 227 -9.23 13.52 2.48
N VAL A 228 -10.54 13.30 2.29
CA VAL A 228 -11.12 11.95 2.21
C VAL A 228 -10.40 11.12 1.13
N SER A 229 -10.24 11.69 -0.08
CA SER A 229 -9.57 11.00 -1.18
C SER A 229 -8.10 10.72 -0.89
N ILE A 230 -7.39 11.70 -0.33
CA ILE A 230 -5.97 11.54 0.05
C ILE A 230 -5.83 10.42 1.09
N LEU A 231 -6.60 10.45 2.16
CA LEU A 231 -6.53 9.44 3.23
C LEU A 231 -6.86 8.04 2.69
N THR A 232 -7.84 7.91 1.80
CA THR A 232 -8.19 6.62 1.16
C THR A 232 -6.99 6.01 0.43
N VAL A 233 -6.24 6.81 -0.32
CA VAL A 233 -5.02 6.36 -1.01
C VAL A 233 -3.92 6.03 -0.01
N LEU A 234 -3.64 6.93 0.95
CA LEU A 234 -2.57 6.74 1.93
C LEU A 234 -2.76 5.48 2.79
N VAL A 235 -4.01 5.15 3.18
CA VAL A 235 -4.34 3.90 3.91
C VAL A 235 -3.89 2.68 3.12
N LYS A 236 -4.16 2.62 1.81
CA LYS A 236 -3.80 1.47 0.98
C LYS A 236 -2.29 1.32 0.86
N PHE A 237 -1.57 2.41 0.60
CA PHE A 237 -0.11 2.38 0.55
C PHE A 237 0.52 2.04 1.91
N ARG A 238 -0.05 2.54 3.03
CA ARG A 238 0.41 2.17 4.37
C ARG A 238 0.27 0.67 4.62
N ASN A 239 -0.84 0.07 4.17
CA ASN A 239 -1.05 -1.36 4.32
C ASN A 239 -0.07 -2.18 3.46
N VAL A 240 0.18 -1.78 2.21
CA VAL A 240 1.22 -2.39 1.35
C VAL A 240 2.60 -2.36 2.05
N CYS A 241 2.98 -1.21 2.63
CA CYS A 241 4.23 -1.10 3.36
C CYS A 241 4.27 -2.00 4.60
N ALA A 242 3.19 -2.04 5.38
CA ALA A 242 3.13 -2.79 6.63
C ALA A 242 3.09 -4.31 6.42
N HIS A 243 2.48 -4.77 5.32
CA HIS A 243 2.38 -6.20 4.99
C HIS A 243 3.54 -6.73 4.14
N GLY A 244 4.54 -5.90 3.83
CA GLY A 244 5.70 -6.32 3.05
C GLY A 244 5.39 -6.61 1.58
N GLU A 245 4.27 -6.09 1.05
CA GLU A 245 3.91 -6.23 -0.36
C GLU A 245 4.79 -5.33 -1.24
N ARG A 246 4.83 -5.64 -2.55
CA ARG A 246 5.60 -4.86 -3.52
C ARG A 246 5.07 -3.44 -3.63
N LEU A 247 5.91 -2.45 -3.28
CA LEU A 247 5.53 -1.04 -3.22
C LEU A 247 5.81 -0.29 -4.51
N PHE A 248 7.01 -0.43 -5.09
CA PHE A 248 7.51 0.45 -6.13
C PHE A 248 6.66 0.49 -7.43
N THR A 249 5.92 -0.58 -7.73
CA THR A 249 4.97 -0.62 -8.86
C THR A 249 3.51 -0.68 -8.43
N TYR A 250 3.23 -0.54 -7.13
CA TYR A 250 1.86 -0.62 -6.64
C TYR A 250 1.02 0.54 -7.17
N ARG A 251 -0.20 0.22 -7.57
CA ARG A 251 -1.22 1.18 -7.98
C ARG A 251 -2.54 0.82 -7.32
N THR A 252 -3.22 1.82 -6.80
CA THR A 252 -4.56 1.65 -6.23
C THR A 252 -5.65 2.01 -7.23
N ALA A 253 -6.86 1.47 -7.04
CA ALA A 253 -8.03 1.88 -7.82
C ALA A 253 -8.49 3.31 -7.49
N ASP A 254 -8.22 3.78 -6.26
CA ASP A 254 -8.54 5.15 -5.86
C ASP A 254 -7.44 6.11 -6.24
N SER A 255 -7.81 7.38 -6.45
CA SER A 255 -6.88 8.44 -6.84
C SER A 255 -6.95 9.62 -5.87
N ILE A 256 -5.80 10.27 -5.63
CA ILE A 256 -5.79 11.58 -4.97
C ILE A 256 -6.40 12.64 -5.90
N PRO A 257 -6.96 13.73 -5.36
CA PRO A 257 -7.48 14.82 -6.19
C PRO A 257 -6.37 15.49 -7.00
N ASP A 258 -6.75 16.27 -7.99
CA ASP A 258 -5.83 17.15 -8.69
C ASP A 258 -5.39 18.26 -7.73
N LEU A 259 -4.08 18.37 -7.55
CA LEU A 259 -3.45 19.33 -6.66
C LEU A 259 -2.53 20.26 -7.49
N PRO A 260 -2.26 21.50 -7.05
CA PRO A 260 -1.45 22.45 -7.78
C PRO A 260 -0.09 21.91 -8.24
N ILE A 261 0.49 21.00 -7.48
CA ILE A 261 1.80 20.42 -7.77
C ILE A 261 1.83 19.59 -9.05
N HIS A 262 0.72 18.96 -9.46
CA HIS A 262 0.65 18.23 -10.72
C HIS A 262 0.94 19.15 -11.91
N ARG A 263 0.31 20.33 -11.93
CA ARG A 263 0.53 21.36 -12.95
C ARG A 263 1.95 21.94 -12.87
N LYS A 264 2.44 22.22 -11.66
CA LYS A 264 3.79 22.80 -11.47
C LYS A 264 4.91 21.88 -11.93
N LEU A 265 4.73 20.57 -11.75
CA LEU A 265 5.64 19.55 -12.27
C LEU A 265 5.39 19.22 -13.75
N LYS A 266 4.41 19.87 -14.40
CA LYS A 266 4.04 19.62 -15.80
C LYS A 266 3.83 18.13 -16.09
N ILE A 267 3.16 17.41 -15.15
CA ILE A 267 2.87 16.00 -15.35
C ILE A 267 1.97 15.86 -16.58
N ALA A 268 2.32 14.93 -17.48
CA ALA A 268 1.56 14.69 -18.70
C ALA A 268 0.10 14.28 -18.38
N GLN A 269 -0.81 14.66 -19.27
CA GLN A 269 -2.23 14.33 -19.19
C GLN A 269 -2.65 13.47 -20.39
N LYS A 270 -3.57 12.55 -20.14
CA LYS A 270 -4.33 11.84 -21.17
C LYS A 270 -5.80 12.25 -21.03
N GLY A 271 -6.28 13.05 -21.97
CA GLY A 271 -7.55 13.76 -21.78
C GLY A 271 -7.43 14.77 -20.63
N SER A 272 -8.37 14.74 -19.70
CA SER A 272 -8.38 15.59 -18.48
C SER A 272 -7.65 15.00 -17.28
N GLN A 273 -7.06 13.82 -17.39
CA GLN A 273 -6.47 13.10 -16.25
C GLN A 273 -4.94 13.07 -16.34
N TYR A 274 -4.25 13.34 -15.24
CA TYR A 274 -2.82 13.16 -15.11
C TYR A 274 -2.46 11.68 -15.21
N VAL A 275 -1.41 11.36 -15.99
CA VAL A 275 -0.96 9.97 -16.21
C VAL A 275 -0.22 9.38 -15.02
N ASN A 276 0.39 10.25 -14.18
CA ASN A 276 1.15 9.88 -12.99
C ASN A 276 0.76 10.76 -11.79
N GLY A 277 1.13 10.32 -10.59
CA GLY A 277 0.89 11.08 -9.36
C GLY A 277 -0.57 11.04 -8.88
N LYS A 278 -1.38 10.10 -9.35
CA LYS A 278 -2.78 9.98 -8.99
C LYS A 278 -3.06 8.77 -8.09
N ASN A 279 -2.53 7.63 -8.43
CA ASN A 279 -2.80 6.35 -7.79
C ASN A 279 -1.57 5.43 -7.70
N ASP A 280 -0.42 5.93 -8.08
CA ASP A 280 0.90 5.31 -8.05
C ASP A 280 1.71 5.76 -6.84
N LEU A 281 2.95 5.27 -6.71
CA LEU A 281 3.82 5.64 -5.59
C LEU A 281 4.09 7.16 -5.55
N PHE A 282 4.16 7.84 -6.71
CA PHE A 282 4.34 9.28 -6.73
C PHE A 282 3.13 10.05 -6.16
N SER A 283 1.93 9.48 -6.25
CA SER A 283 0.75 10.06 -5.59
C SER A 283 0.92 10.16 -4.07
N VAL A 284 1.62 9.21 -3.45
CA VAL A 284 1.96 9.27 -2.03
C VAL A 284 2.98 10.36 -1.75
N VAL A 285 3.99 10.53 -2.61
CA VAL A 285 4.97 11.64 -2.49
C VAL A 285 4.26 12.99 -2.53
N ILE A 286 3.29 13.14 -3.44
CA ILE A 286 2.46 14.34 -3.54
C ILE A 286 1.60 14.49 -2.28
N ALA A 287 0.88 13.45 -1.87
CA ALA A 287 0.02 13.51 -0.69
C ALA A 287 0.79 13.87 0.58
N LEU A 288 1.96 13.28 0.81
CA LEU A 288 2.83 13.59 1.95
C LEU A 288 3.28 15.05 1.97
N ARG A 289 3.43 15.71 0.79
CA ARG A 289 3.74 17.13 0.74
C ARG A 289 2.69 18.00 1.43
N TYR A 290 1.43 17.63 1.29
CA TYR A 290 0.30 18.38 1.87
C TYR A 290 -0.02 17.94 3.30
N MET A 291 0.27 16.68 3.64
CA MET A 291 -0.08 16.08 4.92
C MET A 291 1.01 16.17 5.99
N LEU A 292 2.26 16.45 5.62
CA LEU A 292 3.37 16.64 6.54
C LEU A 292 3.70 18.13 6.70
N ASN A 293 4.31 18.47 7.85
CA ASN A 293 4.98 19.76 7.97
C ASN A 293 6.19 19.85 7.03
N ASP A 294 6.67 21.06 6.76
CA ASP A 294 7.72 21.30 5.78
C ASP A 294 9.07 20.66 6.14
N GLN A 295 9.37 20.55 7.44
CA GLN A 295 10.59 19.92 7.91
C GLN A 295 10.57 18.42 7.59
N TRP A 296 9.56 17.70 8.06
CA TRP A 296 9.43 16.25 7.81
C TRP A 296 9.34 15.93 6.32
N TYR A 297 8.68 16.78 5.54
CA TYR A 297 8.63 16.56 4.10
C TYR A 297 9.99 16.75 3.43
N ARG A 298 10.79 17.76 3.82
CA ARG A 298 12.15 17.93 3.30
C ARG A 298 13.07 16.76 3.66
N GLU A 299 12.99 16.28 4.91
CA GLU A 299 13.72 15.09 5.36
C GLU A 299 13.33 13.86 4.51
N PHE A 300 12.04 13.60 4.35
CA PHE A 300 11.53 12.51 3.50
C PHE A 300 12.08 12.56 2.08
N ILE A 301 12.01 13.71 1.41
CA ILE A 301 12.51 13.87 0.05
C ILE A 301 14.04 13.71 -0.03
N LYS A 302 14.78 14.18 0.96
CA LYS A 302 16.23 13.99 1.04
C LYS A 302 16.60 12.51 1.10
N GLU A 303 15.93 11.75 1.98
CA GLU A 303 16.15 10.33 2.14
C GLU A 303 15.70 9.53 0.91
N LEU A 304 14.56 9.88 0.31
CA LEU A 304 14.07 9.23 -0.91
C LEU A 304 15.06 9.42 -2.08
N LYS A 305 15.58 10.62 -2.26
CA LYS A 305 16.62 10.90 -3.27
C LYS A 305 17.87 10.05 -3.02
N ALA A 306 18.37 10.06 -1.79
CA ALA A 306 19.57 9.31 -1.44
C ALA A 306 19.41 7.80 -1.65
N LEU A 307 18.23 7.26 -1.33
CA LEU A 307 17.92 5.84 -1.52
C LEU A 307 17.91 5.47 -3.01
N ILE A 308 17.25 6.26 -3.85
CA ILE A 308 17.21 6.05 -5.31
C ILE A 308 18.61 6.19 -5.91
N ASP A 309 19.37 7.24 -5.55
CA ASP A 309 20.72 7.48 -6.05
C ASP A 309 21.67 6.34 -5.68
N LYS A 310 21.57 5.83 -4.45
CA LYS A 310 22.36 4.68 -3.98
C LYS A 310 22.07 3.41 -4.80
N TYR A 311 20.79 3.15 -5.09
CA TYR A 311 20.39 1.99 -5.88
C TYR A 311 20.91 2.12 -7.32
N LEU A 312 20.65 3.22 -8.01
CA LEU A 312 21.07 3.45 -9.39
C LEU A 312 22.58 3.49 -9.58
N LYS A 313 23.34 3.97 -8.58
CA LYS A 313 24.81 3.95 -8.65
C LYS A 313 25.41 2.55 -8.56
N LYS A 314 24.71 1.62 -7.88
CA LYS A 314 25.20 0.26 -7.64
C LYS A 314 24.79 -0.73 -8.71
N HIS A 315 23.67 -0.46 -9.42
CA HIS A 315 23.01 -1.42 -10.30
C HIS A 315 22.67 -0.81 -11.65
N ASP A 316 23.21 -1.41 -12.72
CA ASP A 316 22.99 -1.00 -14.11
C ASP A 316 21.86 -1.80 -14.79
N SER A 317 21.24 -2.75 -14.06
CA SER A 317 20.22 -3.65 -14.59
C SER A 317 18.89 -2.95 -14.94
N ILE A 318 18.67 -1.73 -14.41
CA ILE A 318 17.53 -0.88 -14.71
C ILE A 318 17.98 0.58 -14.87
N SER A 319 17.53 1.26 -15.92
CA SER A 319 17.81 2.67 -16.09
C SER A 319 17.00 3.56 -15.12
N GLU A 320 17.51 4.77 -14.84
CA GLU A 320 16.80 5.76 -14.02
C GLU A 320 15.40 6.04 -14.58
N GLN A 321 15.29 6.20 -15.91
CA GLN A 321 14.01 6.46 -16.57
C GLN A 321 13.03 5.29 -16.38
N GLU A 322 13.47 4.06 -16.60
CA GLU A 322 12.63 2.86 -16.43
C GLU A 322 12.16 2.71 -14.98
N LEU A 323 13.04 2.96 -13.99
CA LEU A 323 12.69 2.95 -12.57
C LEU A 323 11.62 4.01 -12.26
N TYR A 324 11.79 5.25 -12.75
CA TYR A 324 10.82 6.32 -12.54
C TYR A 324 9.46 6.02 -13.17
N GLU A 325 9.43 5.51 -14.40
CA GLU A 325 8.20 5.09 -15.07
C GLU A 325 7.42 4.05 -14.28
N LYS A 326 8.12 3.03 -13.75
CA LYS A 326 7.52 1.98 -12.91
C LYS A 326 6.94 2.55 -11.62
N MET A 327 7.63 3.48 -10.98
CA MET A 327 7.20 4.12 -9.74
C MET A 327 6.14 5.22 -9.96
N GLY A 328 5.89 5.63 -11.22
CA GLY A 328 5.00 6.74 -11.58
C GLY A 328 5.61 8.11 -11.33
N PHE A 329 6.94 8.23 -11.30
CA PHE A 329 7.67 9.47 -11.05
C PHE A 329 7.91 10.22 -12.36
N PRO A 330 7.57 11.51 -12.46
CA PRO A 330 7.96 12.33 -13.61
C PRO A 330 9.46 12.64 -13.55
N GLU A 331 10.12 12.80 -14.69
CA GLU A 331 11.56 13.06 -14.76
C GLU A 331 12.03 14.20 -13.84
N ASN A 332 11.21 15.23 -13.71
CA ASN A 332 11.54 16.42 -12.92
C ASN A 332 11.06 16.35 -11.46
N TRP A 333 10.66 15.18 -10.96
CA TRP A 333 10.12 14.98 -9.61
C TRP A 333 11.03 15.54 -8.50
N ARG A 334 12.33 15.50 -8.72
CA ARG A 334 13.33 16.01 -7.77
C ARG A 334 13.19 17.52 -7.49
N LYS A 335 12.47 18.24 -8.35
CA LYS A 335 12.18 19.69 -8.21
C LYS A 335 10.96 19.94 -7.29
N ILE A 336 10.27 18.91 -6.80
CA ILE A 336 9.01 19.04 -6.02
C ILE A 336 9.15 19.95 -4.80
N THR A 337 10.30 20.00 -4.16
CA THR A 337 10.57 20.87 -3.00
C THR A 337 10.76 22.34 -3.35
N ARG A 338 10.99 22.68 -4.62
CA ARG A 338 11.19 24.08 -5.08
C ARG A 338 9.87 24.85 -5.23
N TYR A 339 8.76 24.13 -5.37
CA TYR A 339 7.45 24.74 -5.56
C TYR A 339 6.76 24.99 -4.22
N ARG A 340 5.98 26.06 -4.12
CA ARG A 340 5.09 26.31 -2.97
C ARG A 340 3.90 25.36 -3.02
N LYS A 341 3.24 25.10 -1.85
CA LYS A 341 2.03 24.26 -1.79
C LYS A 341 0.83 24.86 -2.53
N GLN A 342 0.82 26.20 -2.62
CA GLN A 342 -0.22 26.97 -3.32
C GLN A 342 -0.06 26.94 -4.82
#